data_2b31abeaee046c9c7e32ea6c75d10bed
#
_entry.id   2b31abeaee046c9c7e32ea6c75d10bed
#
_cell.length_a   1.000
_cell.length_b   1.000
_cell.length_c   1.000
_cell.angle_alpha   90.00
_cell.angle_beta   90.00
_cell.angle_gamma   90.00
#
_symmetry.space_group_name_H-M   'P 1'
#
loop_
_entity.id
_entity.type
_entity.pdbx_description
1 polymer ?
#
loop_
_entity_poly.entity_id
_entity_poly.type
_entity_poly.pdbx_seq_one_letter_code
_entity_poly.pdbx_strand_id
1 'polypeptide(L)'
;MPHWFACFHCDTVSAFAVRGKITALRLVKQHTSYQEMFKQLGMEWVLSDMLFQSPQAFTCKLYCSQPGTDNINELRYRLFCTKKGNIDSTQLPPCVDCLFKHASRANFQAAIWKRSMQRCQGTPTPIGSGRREDGDHFAIDWMSGDAAPTAVLELLSCSCTRSCQLPTCTYLANGLK
;
A
#
# COMPACT_ATOMS: atom_id res chain seq x y z
N MET A 1 2.64 22.24 3.55
CA MET A 1 1.50 21.29 3.41
C MET A 1 1.68 20.16 4.41
N PRO A 2 0.63 19.66 5.07
CA PRO A 2 0.77 18.56 6.02
C PRO A 2 1.18 17.27 5.27
N HIS A 3 2.22 16.59 5.75
CA HIS A 3 2.86 15.44 5.09
C HIS A 3 1.96 14.20 4.95
N TRP A 4 0.87 14.08 5.74
CA TRP A 4 -0.12 13.01 5.60
C TRP A 4 -0.85 13.02 4.24
N PHE A 5 -0.82 14.15 3.51
CA PHE A 5 -1.36 14.25 2.16
C PHE A 5 -0.68 13.29 1.18
N ALA A 6 0.62 13.04 1.33
CA ALA A 6 1.34 12.10 0.48
C ALA A 6 0.76 10.68 0.54
N CYS A 7 0.30 10.24 1.72
CA CYS A 7 -0.27 8.90 1.91
C CYS A 7 -1.66 8.74 1.29
N PHE A 8 -2.39 9.83 1.01
CA PHE A 8 -3.80 9.70 0.68
C PHE A 8 -4.21 10.31 -0.66
N HIS A 9 -3.41 11.24 -1.21
CA HIS A 9 -3.84 11.95 -2.42
C HIS A 9 -2.70 12.73 -3.09
N CYS A 10 -1.59 12.11 -3.29
CA CYS A 10 -0.60 12.61 -4.23
C CYS A 10 -0.76 11.82 -5.54
N ASP A 11 -0.76 12.48 -6.67
CA ASP A 11 -0.84 11.85 -7.99
C ASP A 11 0.29 10.84 -8.25
N THR A 12 1.39 10.98 -7.48
CA THR A 12 2.55 10.10 -7.54
C THR A 12 2.49 8.92 -6.57
N VAL A 13 1.45 8.82 -5.73
CA VAL A 13 1.28 7.78 -4.71
C VAL A 13 -0.13 7.19 -4.82
N SER A 14 -0.24 5.87 -4.72
CA SER A 14 -1.52 5.17 -4.73
C SER A 14 -2.42 5.60 -3.55
N ALA A 15 -3.73 5.47 -3.72
CA ALA A 15 -4.71 5.75 -2.66
C ALA A 15 -5.28 4.47 -2.06
N PHE A 16 -5.76 4.55 -0.82
CA PHE A 16 -6.51 3.46 -0.20
C PHE A 16 -7.94 3.42 -0.76
N ALA A 17 -8.34 2.25 -1.24
CA ALA A 17 -9.69 2.05 -1.76
C ALA A 17 -10.74 2.33 -0.67
N VAL A 18 -11.80 3.05 -1.03
CA VAL A 18 -12.97 3.37 -0.17
C VAL A 18 -12.62 4.09 1.15
N ARG A 19 -11.37 4.56 1.32
CA ARG A 19 -10.92 5.28 2.53
C ARG A 19 -10.62 6.73 2.22
N GLY A 20 -11.54 7.61 2.65
CA GLY A 20 -11.46 9.04 2.35
C GLY A 20 -10.52 9.80 3.29
N LYS A 21 -9.99 10.92 2.79
CA LYS A 21 -9.13 11.87 3.52
C LYS A 21 -9.72 12.31 4.86
N ILE A 22 -11.02 12.52 4.94
CA ILE A 22 -11.68 13.04 6.14
C ILE A 22 -11.55 12.03 7.29
N THR A 23 -11.72 10.74 7.03
CA THR A 23 -11.57 9.68 8.04
C THR A 23 -10.14 9.62 8.53
N ALA A 24 -9.17 9.65 7.61
CA ALA A 24 -7.75 9.67 7.96
C ALA A 24 -7.38 10.90 8.78
N LEU A 25 -7.83 12.10 8.36
CA LEU A 25 -7.58 13.35 9.10
C LEU A 25 -8.17 13.32 10.50
N ARG A 26 -9.37 12.75 10.66
CA ARG A 26 -10.01 12.60 11.99
C ARG A 26 -9.15 11.72 12.91
N LEU A 27 -8.66 10.59 12.42
CA LEU A 27 -7.76 9.71 13.17
C LEU A 27 -6.48 10.44 13.59
N VAL A 28 -5.84 11.17 12.66
CA VAL A 28 -4.62 11.93 12.97
C VAL A 28 -4.88 12.99 14.04
N LYS A 29 -6.02 13.70 13.97
CA LYS A 29 -6.36 14.71 14.98
C LYS A 29 -6.64 14.10 16.37
N GLN A 30 -7.14 12.89 16.43
CA GLN A 30 -7.48 12.21 17.68
C GLN A 30 -6.29 11.57 18.40
N HIS A 31 -5.19 11.28 17.70
CA HIS A 31 -4.06 10.53 18.24
C HIS A 31 -2.73 11.24 17.96
N THR A 32 -2.09 11.72 19.03
CA THR A 32 -0.78 12.39 18.95
C THR A 32 0.32 11.49 18.39
N SER A 33 0.25 10.17 18.63
CA SER A 33 1.18 9.19 18.05
C SER A 33 1.16 9.19 16.53
N TYR A 34 0.00 9.33 15.91
CA TYR A 34 -0.10 9.42 14.44
C TYR A 34 0.39 10.77 13.93
N GLN A 35 0.18 11.86 14.67
CA GLN A 35 0.76 13.14 14.31
C GLN A 35 2.29 13.08 14.30
N GLU A 36 2.89 12.42 15.30
CA GLU A 36 4.33 12.26 15.39
C GLU A 36 4.87 11.36 14.26
N MET A 37 4.19 10.25 13.97
CA MET A 37 4.52 9.41 12.81
C MET A 37 4.56 10.24 11.51
N PHE A 38 3.54 11.05 11.25
CA PHE A 38 3.50 11.87 10.03
C PHE A 38 4.57 12.97 10.01
N LYS A 39 5.02 13.45 11.17
CA LYS A 39 6.18 14.35 11.25
C LYS A 39 7.48 13.64 10.87
N GLN A 40 7.63 12.36 11.23
CA GLN A 40 8.82 11.57 10.94
C GLN A 40 8.90 11.14 9.47
N LEU A 41 7.77 10.91 8.79
CA LEU A 41 7.77 10.60 7.36
C LEU A 41 8.47 11.69 6.56
N GLY A 42 9.39 11.27 5.70
CA GLY A 42 10.20 12.16 4.85
C GLY A 42 11.37 12.85 5.56
N MET A 43 11.66 12.52 6.81
CA MET A 43 12.91 12.95 7.43
C MET A 43 14.10 12.30 6.73
N GLU A 44 14.02 11.01 6.51
CA GLU A 44 14.96 10.22 5.72
C GLU A 44 14.38 9.85 4.35
N TRP A 45 15.24 9.63 3.36
CA TRP A 45 14.80 9.21 2.02
C TRP A 45 14.21 7.81 2.01
N VAL A 46 14.77 6.92 2.80
CA VAL A 46 14.36 5.51 2.91
C VAL A 46 13.48 5.33 4.13
N LEU A 47 12.37 4.62 3.95
CA LEU A 47 11.49 4.22 5.04
C LEU A 47 12.13 3.06 5.80
N SER A 48 12.40 3.23 7.09
CA SER A 48 12.89 2.15 7.95
C SER A 48 11.76 1.22 8.39
N ASP A 49 12.11 -0.04 8.68
CA ASP A 49 11.15 -1.03 9.19
C ASP A 49 10.53 -0.59 10.53
N MET A 50 11.33 0.06 11.37
CA MET A 50 10.82 0.61 12.65
C MET A 50 9.76 1.68 12.42
N LEU A 51 10.02 2.62 11.51
CA LEU A 51 9.04 3.67 11.19
C LEU A 51 7.80 3.08 10.51
N PHE A 52 7.95 2.02 9.73
CA PHE A 52 6.84 1.38 9.02
C PHE A 52 5.77 0.78 9.95
N GLN A 53 6.13 0.35 11.16
CA GLN A 53 5.17 -0.19 12.13
C GLN A 53 4.02 0.80 12.43
N SER A 54 4.34 2.08 12.52
CA SER A 54 3.33 3.11 12.80
C SER A 54 2.33 3.33 11.64
N PRO A 55 2.73 3.47 10.37
CA PRO A 55 1.83 3.41 9.21
C PRO A 55 0.98 2.13 9.17
N GLN A 56 1.53 0.99 9.56
CA GLN A 56 0.79 -0.27 9.61
C GLN A 56 -0.34 -0.20 10.66
N ALA A 57 -0.03 0.19 11.90
CA ALA A 57 -1.02 0.36 12.96
C ALA A 57 -2.09 1.42 12.59
N PHE A 58 -1.66 2.55 12.00
CA PHE A 58 -2.59 3.57 11.49
C PHE A 58 -3.54 3.01 10.43
N THR A 59 -3.03 2.21 9.51
CA THR A 59 -3.85 1.59 8.46
C THR A 59 -4.84 0.59 9.05
N CYS A 60 -4.44 -0.19 10.05
CA CYS A 60 -5.37 -1.06 10.79
C CYS A 60 -6.54 -0.25 11.38
N LYS A 61 -6.26 0.87 12.03
CA LYS A 61 -7.29 1.77 12.57
C LYS A 61 -8.18 2.40 11.49
N LEU A 62 -7.60 2.69 10.32
CA LEU A 62 -8.34 3.25 9.19
C LEU A 62 -9.39 2.28 8.64
N TYR A 63 -9.09 0.97 8.64
CA TYR A 63 -9.99 -0.07 8.14
C TYR A 63 -10.94 -0.61 9.21
N CYS A 64 -10.55 -0.58 10.47
CA CYS A 64 -11.35 -1.05 11.59
C CYS A 64 -11.13 -0.14 12.81
N SER A 65 -12.21 0.39 13.40
CA SER A 65 -12.11 1.28 14.59
C SER A 65 -11.51 0.58 15.81
N GLN A 66 -11.74 -0.73 15.93
CA GLN A 66 -11.18 -1.58 16.98
C GLN A 66 -10.51 -2.81 16.35
N PRO A 67 -9.29 -2.67 15.77
CA PRO A 67 -8.67 -3.75 15.00
C PRO A 67 -8.21 -4.92 15.87
N GLY A 68 -7.92 -4.70 17.16
CA GLY A 68 -7.39 -5.73 18.06
C GLY A 68 -6.00 -6.25 17.69
N THR A 69 -5.39 -5.68 16.66
CA THR A 69 -4.05 -6.00 16.18
C THR A 69 -3.50 -4.83 15.37
N ASP A 70 -2.18 -4.67 15.40
CA ASP A 70 -1.45 -3.71 14.56
C ASP A 70 -0.82 -4.39 13.32
N ASN A 71 -1.03 -5.70 13.17
CA ASN A 71 -0.60 -6.46 12.00
C ASN A 71 -1.67 -6.43 10.92
N ILE A 72 -1.34 -5.82 9.78
CA ILE A 72 -2.30 -5.62 8.69
C ILE A 72 -2.74 -6.92 8.03
N ASN A 73 -1.86 -7.94 7.92
CA ASN A 73 -2.20 -9.23 7.35
C ASN A 73 -3.16 -10.00 8.28
N GLU A 74 -2.95 -9.92 9.59
CA GLU A 74 -3.85 -10.51 10.57
C GLU A 74 -5.23 -9.85 10.53
N LEU A 75 -5.28 -8.51 10.47
CA LEU A 75 -6.56 -7.80 10.34
C LEU A 75 -7.27 -8.18 9.04
N ARG A 76 -6.53 -8.26 7.92
CA ARG A 76 -7.05 -8.67 6.62
C ARG A 76 -7.70 -10.05 6.70
N TYR A 77 -7.01 -11.01 7.30
CA TYR A 77 -7.51 -12.37 7.50
C TYR A 77 -8.77 -12.41 8.38
N ARG A 78 -8.77 -11.69 9.52
CA ARG A 78 -9.92 -11.60 10.42
C ARG A 78 -11.15 -11.02 9.72
N LEU A 79 -10.99 -9.93 8.95
CA LEU A 79 -12.08 -9.32 8.19
C LEU A 79 -12.64 -10.28 7.14
N PHE A 80 -11.77 -11.01 6.43
CA PHE A 80 -12.15 -12.02 5.47
C PHE A 80 -12.98 -13.15 6.13
N CYS A 81 -12.50 -13.71 7.24
CA CYS A 81 -13.18 -14.75 7.99
C CYS A 81 -14.53 -14.28 8.56
N THR A 82 -14.60 -13.08 9.13
CA THR A 82 -15.82 -12.50 9.68
C THR A 82 -16.94 -12.41 8.64
N LYS A 83 -16.58 -12.13 7.40
CA LYS A 83 -17.52 -12.06 6.27
C LYS A 83 -17.69 -13.39 5.54
N LYS A 84 -17.17 -14.49 6.08
CA LYS A 84 -17.21 -15.83 5.48
C LYS A 84 -16.73 -15.87 4.02
N GLY A 85 -15.70 -15.07 3.71
CA GLY A 85 -15.19 -14.90 2.36
C GLY A 85 -16.02 -14.00 1.43
N ASN A 86 -17.22 -13.61 1.83
CA ASN A 86 -18.09 -12.73 1.03
C ASN A 86 -17.80 -11.24 1.35
N ILE A 87 -16.64 -10.78 0.94
CA ILE A 87 -16.19 -9.40 1.12
C ILE A 87 -15.58 -8.89 -0.19
N ASP A 88 -15.94 -7.68 -0.58
CA ASP A 88 -15.32 -7.03 -1.70
C ASP A 88 -13.84 -6.75 -1.41
N SER A 89 -12.96 -7.01 -2.38
CA SER A 89 -11.52 -6.80 -2.25
C SER A 89 -11.16 -5.36 -1.88
N THR A 90 -11.97 -4.39 -2.29
CA THR A 90 -11.79 -2.96 -1.95
C THR A 90 -12.05 -2.65 -0.48
N GLN A 91 -12.77 -3.50 0.22
CA GLN A 91 -13.05 -3.37 1.66
C GLN A 91 -11.96 -4.00 2.52
N LEU A 92 -11.11 -4.85 1.95
CA LEU A 92 -9.97 -5.42 2.64
C LEU A 92 -8.80 -4.45 2.65
N PRO A 93 -8.06 -4.36 3.77
CA PRO A 93 -6.81 -3.62 3.79
C PRO A 93 -5.79 -4.25 2.82
N PRO A 94 -4.80 -3.50 2.33
CA PRO A 94 -3.71 -4.06 1.54
C PRO A 94 -2.94 -5.11 2.36
N CYS A 95 -2.19 -5.99 1.69
CA CYS A 95 -1.22 -6.84 2.39
C CYS A 95 -0.04 -5.98 2.89
N VAL A 96 0.76 -6.55 3.79
CA VAL A 96 1.89 -5.84 4.40
C VAL A 96 2.90 -5.34 3.36
N ASP A 97 3.19 -6.13 2.34
CA ASP A 97 4.14 -5.79 1.29
C ASP A 97 3.62 -4.63 0.41
N CYS A 98 2.37 -4.70 -0.05
CA CYS A 98 1.73 -3.59 -0.77
C CYS A 98 1.70 -2.31 0.07
N LEU A 99 1.41 -2.42 1.37
CA LEU A 99 1.40 -1.29 2.29
C LEU A 99 2.80 -0.70 2.47
N PHE A 100 3.82 -1.55 2.59
CA PHE A 100 5.20 -1.10 2.70
C PHE A 100 5.64 -0.32 1.45
N LYS A 101 5.37 -0.84 0.27
CA LYS A 101 5.66 -0.16 -1.00
C LYS A 101 4.91 1.18 -1.13
N HIS A 102 3.65 1.20 -0.72
CA HIS A 102 2.86 2.44 -0.66
C HIS A 102 3.48 3.46 0.32
N ALA A 103 3.79 3.04 1.53
CA ALA A 103 4.39 3.90 2.56
C ALA A 103 5.77 4.41 2.15
N SER A 104 6.57 3.59 1.46
CA SER A 104 7.87 3.98 0.91
C SER A 104 7.74 5.08 -0.14
N ARG A 105 6.78 4.98 -1.06
CA ARG A 105 6.48 6.06 -2.03
C ARG A 105 6.04 7.33 -1.33
N ALA A 106 5.17 7.21 -0.33
CA ALA A 106 4.68 8.35 0.43
C ALA A 106 5.79 9.03 1.23
N ASN A 107 6.69 8.24 1.84
CA ASN A 107 7.86 8.74 2.54
C ASN A 107 8.81 9.50 1.60
N PHE A 108 9.11 8.93 0.44
CA PHE A 108 9.96 9.57 -0.56
C PHE A 108 9.37 10.90 -1.05
N GLN A 109 8.06 10.93 -1.34
CA GLN A 109 7.38 12.16 -1.73
C GLN A 109 7.37 13.21 -0.61
N ALA A 110 7.16 12.79 0.63
CA ALA A 110 7.24 13.67 1.80
C ALA A 110 8.66 14.24 1.98
N ALA A 111 9.70 13.45 1.69
CA ALA A 111 11.09 13.87 1.73
C ALA A 111 11.40 14.96 0.69
N ILE A 112 10.87 14.83 -0.53
CA ILE A 112 10.96 15.87 -1.56
C ILE A 112 10.30 17.17 -1.06
N TRP A 113 9.08 17.09 -0.53
CA TRP A 113 8.36 18.26 -0.05
C TRP A 113 9.03 18.95 1.12
N LYS A 114 9.59 18.19 2.06
CA LYS A 114 10.33 18.75 3.20
C LYS A 114 11.57 19.53 2.77
N ARG A 115 12.17 19.14 1.65
CA ARG A 115 13.39 19.76 1.11
C ARG A 115 13.10 20.78 0.00
N SER A 116 11.83 21.09 -0.29
CA SER A 116 11.42 21.95 -1.40
C SER A 116 12.00 23.38 -1.32
N MET A 117 12.32 23.86 -0.11
CA MET A 117 12.93 25.18 0.09
C MET A 117 14.46 25.18 0.03
N GLN A 118 15.09 24.02 -0.12
CA GLN A 118 16.54 23.94 -0.28
C GLN A 118 16.94 24.33 -1.70
N ARG A 119 17.99 25.14 -1.83
CA ARG A 119 18.49 25.62 -3.13
C ARG A 119 18.92 24.48 -4.07
N CYS A 120 19.53 23.45 -3.50
CA CYS A 120 19.91 22.23 -4.20
C CYS A 120 19.38 21.04 -3.41
N GLN A 121 18.38 20.36 -3.97
CA GLN A 121 17.90 19.10 -3.42
C GLN A 121 18.76 17.98 -4.00
N GLY A 122 19.59 17.35 -3.21
CA GLY A 122 20.26 16.10 -3.60
C GLY A 122 19.24 14.95 -3.60
N THR A 123 18.30 14.97 -4.56
CA THR A 123 17.25 13.93 -4.65
C THR A 123 17.83 12.64 -5.18
N PRO A 124 17.83 11.54 -4.42
CA PRO A 124 18.29 10.24 -4.89
C PRO A 124 17.32 9.66 -5.92
N THR A 125 17.74 8.57 -6.56
CA THR A 125 16.84 7.79 -7.42
C THR A 125 15.63 7.29 -6.63
N PRO A 126 14.41 7.29 -7.21
CA PRO A 126 13.22 6.75 -6.56
C PRO A 126 13.18 5.21 -6.56
N ILE A 127 14.15 4.55 -7.20
CA ILE A 127 14.28 3.09 -7.22
C ILE A 127 14.44 2.57 -5.78
N GLY A 128 13.75 1.49 -5.46
CA GLY A 128 13.72 0.94 -4.10
C GLY A 128 12.75 1.66 -3.14
N SER A 129 12.32 2.89 -3.47
CA SER A 129 11.28 3.60 -2.72
C SER A 129 9.86 3.26 -3.23
N GLY A 130 9.58 1.99 -3.50
CA GLY A 130 8.33 1.51 -4.08
C GLY A 130 8.19 1.82 -5.58
N ARG A 131 9.30 2.08 -6.25
CA ARG A 131 9.41 2.24 -7.70
C ARG A 131 10.52 1.36 -8.25
N ARG A 132 10.38 0.94 -9.49
CA ARG A 132 11.36 0.14 -10.26
C ARG A 132 11.63 0.80 -11.61
N GLU A 133 12.75 0.47 -12.21
CA GLU A 133 13.01 0.81 -13.61
C GLU A 133 12.14 -0.04 -14.54
N ASP A 134 11.69 0.59 -15.62
CA ASP A 134 10.93 -0.04 -16.68
C ASP A 134 11.31 0.63 -18.02
N GLY A 135 12.41 0.18 -18.63
CA GLY A 135 13.01 0.87 -19.76
C GLY A 135 13.47 2.28 -19.38
N ASP A 136 13.00 3.28 -20.12
CA ASP A 136 13.39 4.70 -19.91
C ASP A 136 12.53 5.43 -18.85
N HIS A 137 11.65 4.71 -18.13
CA HIS A 137 10.76 5.33 -17.12
C HIS A 137 10.72 4.54 -15.81
N PHE A 138 10.13 5.17 -14.80
CA PHE A 138 9.89 4.53 -13.52
C PHE A 138 8.46 3.97 -13.46
N ALA A 139 8.34 2.68 -13.25
CA ALA A 139 7.07 2.04 -12.94
C ALA A 139 6.84 1.95 -11.43
N ILE A 140 5.58 1.81 -11.04
CA ILE A 140 5.23 1.53 -9.65
C ILE A 140 5.55 0.08 -9.34
N ASP A 141 6.30 -0.13 -8.25
CA ASP A 141 6.51 -1.43 -7.66
C ASP A 141 5.39 -1.69 -6.64
N TRP A 142 4.39 -2.47 -7.04
CA TRP A 142 3.20 -2.69 -6.23
C TRP A 142 3.42 -3.68 -5.11
N MET A 143 4.17 -4.72 -5.37
CA MET A 143 4.39 -5.85 -4.48
C MET A 143 5.67 -6.58 -4.88
N SER A 144 6.44 -7.08 -3.91
CA SER A 144 7.66 -7.84 -4.17
C SER A 144 7.40 -9.34 -4.31
N GLY A 145 6.40 -9.85 -3.60
CA GLY A 145 6.01 -11.26 -3.65
C GLY A 145 4.91 -11.55 -4.66
N ASP A 146 4.61 -12.81 -4.84
CA ASP A 146 3.48 -13.27 -5.66
C ASP A 146 2.14 -12.86 -5.06
N ALA A 147 1.13 -12.75 -5.91
CA ALA A 147 -0.24 -12.40 -5.50
C ALA A 147 -0.86 -13.40 -4.51
N ALA A 148 -0.42 -14.66 -4.56
CA ALA A 148 -0.78 -15.73 -3.64
C ALA A 148 0.38 -16.73 -3.53
N PRO A 149 0.43 -17.56 -2.46
CA PRO A 149 1.39 -18.65 -2.37
C PRO A 149 1.30 -19.58 -3.58
N THR A 150 2.43 -20.06 -4.09
CA THR A 150 2.52 -20.93 -5.27
C THR A 150 1.58 -22.12 -5.18
N ALA A 151 1.51 -22.77 -4.03
CA ALA A 151 0.59 -23.89 -3.79
C ALA A 151 -0.90 -23.53 -3.99
N VAL A 152 -1.29 -22.27 -3.75
CA VAL A 152 -2.65 -21.79 -4.01
C VAL A 152 -2.84 -21.51 -5.49
N LEU A 153 -1.82 -20.93 -6.14
CA LEU A 153 -1.86 -20.66 -7.58
C LEU A 153 -1.94 -21.93 -8.41
N GLU A 154 -1.26 -23.00 -7.98
CA GLU A 154 -1.31 -24.32 -8.60
C GLU A 154 -2.71 -25.00 -8.50
N LEU A 155 -3.48 -24.65 -7.48
CA LEU A 155 -4.85 -25.14 -7.30
C LEU A 155 -5.89 -24.35 -8.13
N LEU A 156 -5.50 -23.18 -8.64
CA LEU A 156 -6.40 -22.40 -9.48
C LEU A 156 -6.49 -23.04 -10.86
N SER A 157 -7.72 -23.25 -11.31
CA SER A 157 -8.01 -23.72 -12.66
C SER A 157 -9.03 -22.81 -13.33
N CYS A 158 -8.92 -22.66 -14.63
CA CYS A 158 -9.95 -21.92 -15.37
C CYS A 158 -11.20 -22.80 -15.56
N SER A 159 -12.36 -22.13 -15.68
CA SER A 159 -13.63 -22.78 -16.01
C SER A 159 -13.87 -22.97 -17.51
N CYS A 160 -12.84 -22.83 -18.35
CA CYS A 160 -12.97 -22.99 -19.79
C CYS A 160 -13.27 -24.43 -20.16
N THR A 161 -14.28 -24.63 -20.98
CA THR A 161 -14.70 -25.97 -21.48
C THR A 161 -13.92 -26.39 -22.75
N ARG A 162 -13.15 -25.49 -23.34
CA ARG A 162 -12.31 -25.70 -24.54
C ARG A 162 -10.91 -25.12 -24.27
N SER A 163 -10.12 -24.90 -25.31
CA SER A 163 -8.79 -24.31 -25.18
C SER A 163 -8.83 -22.92 -24.53
N CYS A 164 -7.92 -22.67 -23.58
CA CYS A 164 -7.74 -21.36 -22.99
C CYS A 164 -7.09 -20.41 -24.00
N GLN A 165 -7.75 -19.31 -24.33
CA GLN A 165 -7.25 -18.29 -25.26
C GLN A 165 -7.59 -16.89 -24.73
N LEU A 166 -6.68 -15.94 -24.92
CA LEU A 166 -6.98 -14.51 -24.70
C LEU A 166 -7.88 -13.98 -25.83
N PRO A 167 -8.82 -13.06 -25.52
CA PRO A 167 -9.10 -12.43 -24.22
C PRO A 167 -10.17 -13.19 -23.38
N THR A 168 -10.67 -14.34 -23.86
CA THR A 168 -11.84 -15.02 -23.29
C THR A 168 -11.56 -15.79 -22.01
N CYS A 169 -10.32 -16.25 -21.82
CA CYS A 169 -9.94 -16.95 -20.59
C CYS A 169 -9.55 -15.93 -19.49
N THR A 170 -10.38 -15.79 -18.49
CA THR A 170 -10.13 -14.91 -17.33
C THR A 170 -8.84 -15.28 -16.60
N TYR A 171 -8.46 -16.55 -16.58
CA TYR A 171 -7.24 -17.04 -15.96
C TYR A 171 -6.00 -16.46 -16.67
N LEU A 172 -5.93 -16.60 -17.98
CA LEU A 172 -4.84 -16.04 -18.81
C LEU A 172 -4.86 -14.50 -18.82
N ALA A 173 -6.05 -13.90 -18.82
CA ALA A 173 -6.18 -12.44 -18.80
C ALA A 173 -5.63 -11.81 -17.49
N ASN A 174 -5.58 -12.57 -16.40
CA ASN A 174 -4.95 -12.17 -15.14
C ASN A 174 -3.48 -12.62 -15.01
N GLY A 175 -2.85 -13.06 -16.09
CA GLY A 175 -1.43 -13.45 -16.10
C GLY A 175 -1.12 -14.78 -15.41
N LEU A 176 -2.12 -15.59 -15.09
CA LEU A 176 -1.95 -16.92 -14.52
C LEU A 176 -1.67 -17.94 -15.65
N LYS A 177 -0.71 -18.83 -15.41
CA LYS A 177 -0.27 -19.86 -16.39
C LYS A 177 -0.53 -21.25 -15.87
#